data_25e567855cc1dc00ba4ab648102f9e9f
#
_entry.id   25e567855cc1dc00ba4ab648102f9e9f
#
_cell.length_a   1.000
_cell.length_b   1.000
_cell.length_c   1.000
_cell.angle_alpha   90.00
_cell.angle_beta   90.00
_cell.angle_gamma   90.00
#
_symmetry.space_group_name_H-M   'P 1'
#
loop_
_entity.id
_entity.type
_entity.pdbx_description
1 polymer ?
#
loop_
_entity_poly.entity_id
_entity_poly.type
_entity_poly.pdbx_seq_one_letter_code
_entity_poly.pdbx_strand_id
1 'polypeptide(L)'
;MDDIITKSAEISGLSDIHIQSGLPLALRVNGSIQRDSTQIISAKDIDDFLKDKLSKENQEKLKVQKGLDLAMIIGSTRFRINVYSAYNGMNIVMRKIETKIPVFHEMGFPPVIESKLVTPLNGLILVTGPTGSGKSTSLAAMIDYINTNKDCNIITVEDP
;
A
#
# COMPACT_ATOMS: atom_id res chain seq x y z
N MET A 1 -9.20 0.24 -17.23
CA MET A 1 -8.29 -0.28 -16.17
C MET A 1 -8.72 0.15 -14.76
N ASP A 2 -9.17 1.38 -14.54
CA ASP A 2 -9.57 1.86 -13.21
C ASP A 2 -10.56 0.94 -12.51
N ASP A 3 -11.62 0.50 -13.20
CA ASP A 3 -12.64 -0.40 -12.62
C ASP A 3 -12.05 -1.74 -12.16
N ILE A 4 -11.09 -2.28 -12.92
CA ILE A 4 -10.42 -3.55 -12.58
C ILE A 4 -9.58 -3.35 -11.31
N ILE A 5 -8.81 -2.26 -11.26
CA ILE A 5 -7.96 -1.94 -10.11
C ILE A 5 -8.82 -1.67 -8.87
N THR A 6 -9.89 -0.88 -9.01
CA THR A 6 -10.80 -0.55 -7.91
C THR A 6 -11.48 -1.81 -7.35
N LYS A 7 -12.02 -2.68 -8.22
CA LYS A 7 -12.61 -3.95 -7.79
C LYS A 7 -11.59 -4.87 -7.12
N SER A 8 -10.36 -4.93 -7.66
CA SER A 8 -9.28 -5.69 -7.03
C SER A 8 -8.93 -5.16 -5.64
N ALA A 9 -8.96 -3.83 -5.45
CA ALA A 9 -8.66 -3.18 -4.18
C ALA A 9 -9.65 -3.52 -3.05
N GLU A 10 -10.88 -3.94 -3.39
CA GLU A 10 -11.91 -4.37 -2.45
C GLU A 10 -11.67 -5.79 -1.90
N ILE A 11 -10.78 -6.56 -2.54
CA ILE A 11 -10.45 -7.92 -2.10
C ILE A 11 -9.75 -7.85 -0.74
N SER A 12 -10.32 -8.54 0.23
CA SER A 12 -9.73 -8.64 1.58
C SER A 12 -8.37 -9.34 1.54
N GLY A 13 -7.37 -8.76 2.19
CA GLY A 13 -6.01 -9.28 2.22
C GLY A 13 -5.19 -9.01 0.95
N LEU A 14 -5.69 -8.20 0.00
CA LEU A 14 -4.91 -7.74 -1.15
C LEU A 14 -3.76 -6.85 -0.69
N SER A 15 -2.54 -7.19 -1.10
CA SER A 15 -1.33 -6.36 -0.89
C SER A 15 -0.78 -5.76 -2.18
N ASP A 16 -0.73 -6.55 -3.25
CA ASP A 16 -0.14 -6.10 -4.51
C ASP A 16 -0.99 -6.53 -5.72
N ILE A 17 -1.01 -5.68 -6.75
CA ILE A 17 -1.58 -5.95 -8.07
C ILE A 17 -0.43 -5.92 -9.07
N HIS A 18 -0.27 -6.99 -9.85
CA HIS A 18 0.72 -7.08 -10.91
C HIS A 18 0.02 -7.11 -12.27
N ILE A 19 0.28 -6.10 -13.07
CA ILE A 19 -0.26 -5.93 -14.42
C ILE A 19 0.91 -6.07 -15.40
N GLN A 20 0.89 -7.14 -16.17
CA GLN A 20 1.90 -7.45 -17.16
C GLN A 20 1.25 -7.53 -18.54
N SER A 21 1.88 -6.86 -19.52
CA SER A 21 1.36 -6.82 -20.89
C SER A 21 1.16 -8.21 -21.47
N GLY A 22 -0.06 -8.51 -21.92
CA GLY A 22 -0.45 -9.77 -22.55
C GLY A 22 -0.57 -10.96 -21.60
N LEU A 23 -0.49 -10.75 -20.28
CA LEU A 23 -0.62 -11.80 -19.28
C LEU A 23 -1.87 -11.59 -18.40
N PRO A 24 -2.35 -12.68 -17.77
CA PRO A 24 -3.41 -12.59 -16.78
C PRO A 24 -3.05 -11.66 -15.62
N LEU A 25 -4.04 -10.90 -15.15
CA LEU A 25 -3.90 -10.10 -13.94
C LEU A 25 -3.47 -10.98 -12.76
N ALA A 26 -2.44 -10.58 -12.05
CA ALA A 26 -1.96 -11.31 -10.89
C ALA A 26 -2.11 -10.46 -9.63
N LEU A 27 -2.74 -11.04 -8.61
CA LEU A 27 -3.04 -10.40 -7.34
C LEU A 27 -2.29 -11.13 -6.23
N ARG A 28 -1.64 -10.40 -5.34
CA ARG A 28 -1.11 -10.96 -4.11
C ARG A 28 -2.14 -10.80 -3.01
N VAL A 29 -2.72 -11.91 -2.56
CA VAL A 29 -3.75 -11.95 -1.51
C VAL A 29 -3.27 -12.84 -0.38
N ASN A 30 -3.22 -12.33 0.84
CA ASN A 30 -2.71 -13.02 2.03
C ASN A 30 -1.32 -13.67 1.79
N GLY A 31 -0.43 -12.94 1.10
CA GLY A 31 0.92 -13.38 0.77
C GLY A 31 1.05 -14.31 -0.44
N SER A 32 -0.05 -14.87 -0.96
CA SER A 32 -0.07 -15.80 -2.09
C SER A 32 -0.43 -15.09 -3.40
N ILE A 33 0.21 -15.48 -4.51
CA ILE A 33 -0.13 -14.97 -5.85
C ILE A 33 -1.29 -15.77 -6.44
N GLN A 34 -2.34 -15.06 -6.79
CA GLN A 34 -3.51 -15.58 -7.51
C GLN A 34 -3.57 -14.93 -8.90
N ARG A 35 -3.90 -15.68 -9.93
CA ARG A 35 -4.04 -15.16 -11.29
C ARG A 35 -5.50 -15.22 -11.74
N ASP A 36 -5.99 -14.09 -12.22
CA ASP A 36 -7.31 -14.01 -12.86
C ASP A 36 -7.14 -14.17 -14.36
N SER A 37 -7.31 -15.40 -14.83
CA SER A 37 -7.20 -15.74 -16.27
C SER A 37 -8.29 -15.10 -17.13
N THR A 38 -9.33 -14.55 -16.53
CA THR A 38 -10.40 -13.84 -17.26
C THR A 38 -10.02 -12.39 -17.58
N GLN A 39 -8.99 -11.83 -16.91
CA GLN A 39 -8.52 -10.45 -17.06
C GLN A 39 -7.13 -10.44 -17.69
N ILE A 40 -7.06 -10.43 -19.02
CA ILE A 40 -5.81 -10.25 -19.76
C ILE A 40 -5.72 -8.78 -20.19
N ILE A 41 -4.70 -8.08 -19.72
CA ILE A 41 -4.49 -6.65 -20.00
C ILE A 41 -3.55 -6.52 -21.20
N SER A 42 -3.99 -5.85 -22.26
CA SER A 42 -3.15 -5.61 -23.44
C SER A 42 -2.11 -4.51 -23.20
N ALA A 43 -1.05 -4.50 -24.02
CA ALA A 43 -0.07 -3.41 -24.00
C ALA A 43 -0.74 -2.04 -24.23
N LYS A 44 -1.73 -2.00 -25.12
CA LYS A 44 -2.48 -0.78 -25.41
C LYS A 44 -3.24 -0.28 -24.19
N ASP A 45 -3.90 -1.16 -23.43
CA ASP A 45 -4.65 -0.76 -22.23
C ASP A 45 -3.73 -0.16 -21.17
N ILE A 46 -2.51 -0.72 -21.03
CA ILE A 46 -1.47 -0.19 -20.12
C ILE A 46 -1.01 1.17 -20.59
N ASP A 47 -0.68 1.32 -21.87
CA ASP A 47 -0.22 2.59 -22.43
C ASP A 47 -1.28 3.69 -22.32
N ASP A 48 -2.54 3.38 -22.58
CA ASP A 48 -3.65 4.33 -22.48
C ASP A 48 -3.89 4.73 -21.01
N PHE A 49 -3.82 3.79 -20.08
CA PHE A 49 -3.87 4.07 -18.65
C PHE A 49 -2.73 4.98 -18.18
N LEU A 50 -1.49 4.70 -18.59
CA LEU A 50 -0.34 5.52 -18.22
C LEU A 50 -0.42 6.93 -18.80
N LYS A 51 -0.94 7.08 -20.03
CA LYS A 51 -1.18 8.40 -20.64
C LYS A 51 -2.22 9.21 -19.90
N ASP A 52 -3.29 8.55 -19.42
CA ASP A 52 -4.36 9.21 -18.67
C ASP A 52 -3.89 9.62 -17.26
N LYS A 53 -3.16 8.75 -16.57
CA LYS A 53 -2.81 8.94 -15.15
C LYS A 53 -1.51 9.71 -14.90
N LEU A 54 -0.56 9.65 -15.80
CA LEU A 54 0.74 10.29 -15.60
C LEU A 54 0.75 11.74 -16.12
N SER A 55 1.33 12.65 -15.33
CA SER A 55 1.66 13.99 -15.82
C SER A 55 2.61 13.92 -17.01
N LYS A 56 2.63 14.97 -17.86
CA LYS A 56 3.56 15.05 -19.00
C LYS A 56 5.01 14.86 -18.58
N GLU A 57 5.41 15.42 -17.45
CA GLU A 57 6.75 15.26 -16.88
C GLU A 57 7.07 13.80 -16.57
N ASN A 58 6.14 13.08 -15.91
CA ASN A 58 6.32 11.67 -15.58
C ASN A 58 6.30 10.77 -16.82
N GLN A 59 5.54 11.12 -17.86
CA GLN A 59 5.57 10.43 -19.14
C GLN A 59 6.94 10.56 -19.82
N GLU A 60 7.54 11.77 -19.80
CA GLU A 60 8.89 11.98 -20.36
C GLU A 60 9.97 11.26 -19.52
N LYS A 61 9.89 11.32 -18.18
CA LYS A 61 10.79 10.55 -17.31
C LYS A 61 10.72 9.05 -17.62
N LEU A 62 9.52 8.51 -17.79
CA LEU A 62 9.31 7.09 -18.08
C LEU A 62 9.93 6.67 -19.41
N LYS A 63 9.86 7.52 -20.45
CA LYS A 63 10.50 7.26 -21.76
C LYS A 63 12.01 7.17 -21.65
N VAL A 64 12.63 8.02 -20.81
CA VAL A 64 14.09 8.11 -20.67
C VAL A 64 14.60 7.02 -19.70
N GLN A 65 14.00 6.92 -18.52
CA GLN A 65 14.48 6.04 -17.45
C GLN A 65 13.98 4.62 -17.56
N LYS A 66 12.96 4.37 -18.41
CA LYS A 66 12.28 3.06 -18.57
C LYS A 66 11.74 2.46 -17.27
N GLY A 67 11.63 3.27 -16.25
CA GLY A 67 11.05 2.94 -14.94
C GLY A 67 10.60 4.20 -14.20
N LEU A 68 9.56 4.08 -13.39
CA LEU A 68 9.00 5.17 -12.60
C LEU A 68 8.36 4.62 -11.33
N ASP A 69 8.70 5.22 -10.19
CA ASP A 69 8.07 4.91 -8.88
C ASP A 69 7.30 6.15 -8.43
N LEU A 70 6.02 5.98 -8.10
CA LEU A 70 5.14 7.07 -7.68
C LEU A 70 4.01 6.58 -6.78
N ALA A 71 3.35 7.52 -6.08
CA ALA A 71 2.11 7.25 -5.36
C ALA A 71 0.92 7.80 -6.17
N MET A 72 -0.18 7.07 -6.20
CA MET A 72 -1.40 7.45 -6.91
C MET A 72 -2.63 6.98 -6.14
N ILE A 73 -3.72 7.73 -6.25
CA ILE A 73 -5.03 7.32 -5.77
C ILE A 73 -5.86 6.86 -6.96
N ILE A 74 -6.42 5.65 -6.87
CA ILE A 74 -7.35 5.09 -7.87
C ILE A 74 -8.61 4.67 -7.13
N GLY A 75 -9.74 5.24 -7.52
CA GLY A 75 -10.95 5.15 -6.71
C GLY A 75 -10.74 5.81 -5.34
N SER A 76 -10.97 5.06 -4.28
CA SER A 76 -10.72 5.49 -2.89
C SER A 76 -9.40 4.94 -2.30
N THR A 77 -8.64 4.17 -3.09
CA THR A 77 -7.47 3.46 -2.58
C THR A 77 -6.17 4.12 -3.05
N ARG A 78 -5.24 4.32 -2.12
CA ARG A 78 -3.89 4.80 -2.41
C ARG A 78 -2.97 3.64 -2.71
N PHE A 79 -2.20 3.77 -3.79
CA PHE A 79 -1.21 2.78 -4.22
C PHE A 79 0.18 3.43 -4.34
N ARG A 80 1.20 2.69 -3.98
CA ARG A 80 2.55 2.89 -4.49
C ARG A 80 2.66 2.10 -5.78
N ILE A 81 3.06 2.77 -6.86
CA ILE A 81 3.07 2.20 -8.20
C ILE A 81 4.49 2.24 -8.73
N ASN A 82 4.97 1.10 -9.16
CA ASN A 82 6.19 0.97 -9.93
C ASN A 82 5.83 0.58 -11.37
N VAL A 83 6.20 1.44 -12.31
CA VAL A 83 6.03 1.21 -13.76
C VAL A 83 7.41 0.89 -14.33
N TYR A 84 7.53 -0.14 -15.13
CA TYR A 84 8.79 -0.51 -15.73
C TYR A 84 8.62 -1.13 -17.12
N SER A 85 9.64 -0.94 -17.97
CA SER A 85 9.69 -1.54 -19.31
C SER A 85 10.28 -2.95 -19.22
N ALA A 86 9.64 -3.92 -19.88
CA ALA A 86 10.10 -5.28 -20.04
C ALA A 86 10.04 -5.68 -21.53
N TYR A 87 10.49 -6.88 -21.87
CA TYR A 87 10.49 -7.37 -23.26
C TYR A 87 9.08 -7.42 -23.90
N ASN A 88 8.05 -7.58 -23.09
CA ASN A 88 6.64 -7.67 -23.49
C ASN A 88 5.90 -6.32 -23.48
N GLY A 89 6.59 -5.21 -23.18
CA GLY A 89 6.01 -3.87 -23.09
C GLY A 89 6.10 -3.28 -21.68
N MET A 90 5.25 -2.29 -21.40
CA MET A 90 5.18 -1.68 -20.08
C MET A 90 4.43 -2.60 -19.11
N ASN A 91 4.96 -2.68 -17.90
CA ASN A 91 4.36 -3.45 -16.81
C ASN A 91 4.19 -2.52 -15.59
N ILE A 92 3.22 -2.86 -14.74
CA ILE A 92 2.90 -2.08 -13.55
C ILE A 92 2.80 -3.03 -12.34
N VAL A 93 3.48 -2.67 -11.26
CA VAL A 93 3.27 -3.26 -9.93
C VAL A 93 2.69 -2.20 -9.03
N MET A 94 1.55 -2.49 -8.42
CA MET A 94 0.84 -1.59 -7.54
C MET A 94 0.77 -2.21 -6.15
N ARG A 95 1.33 -1.55 -5.14
CA ARG A 95 1.19 -1.92 -3.74
C ARG A 95 0.10 -1.10 -3.09
N LYS A 96 -0.90 -1.76 -2.54
CA LYS A 96 -1.97 -1.11 -1.78
C LYS A 96 -1.38 -0.50 -0.50
N ILE A 97 -1.66 0.78 -0.28
CA ILE A 97 -1.28 1.48 0.96
C ILE A 97 -2.53 1.52 1.84
N GLU A 98 -2.48 0.79 2.94
CA GLU A 98 -3.54 0.87 3.93
C GLU A 98 -3.49 2.26 4.60
N THR A 99 -4.60 2.97 4.50
CA THR A 99 -4.74 4.33 5.08
C THR A 99 -5.48 4.32 6.41
N LYS A 100 -6.22 3.24 6.70
CA LYS A 100 -6.92 3.09 7.98
C LYS A 100 -5.98 2.46 9.00
N ILE A 101 -5.70 3.20 10.05
CA ILE A 101 -4.99 2.66 11.23
C ILE A 101 -6.01 1.85 12.03
N PRO A 102 -5.76 0.54 12.28
CA PRO A 102 -6.66 -0.25 13.10
C PRO A 102 -6.59 0.21 14.56
N VAL A 103 -7.72 0.20 15.25
CA VAL A 103 -7.76 0.47 16.69
C VAL A 103 -7.35 -0.77 17.50
N PHE A 104 -6.94 -0.59 18.75
CA PHE A 104 -6.39 -1.68 19.58
C PHE A 104 -7.28 -2.91 19.66
N HIS A 105 -8.60 -2.76 19.79
CA HIS A 105 -9.50 -3.90 19.89
C HIS A 105 -9.60 -4.70 18.57
N GLU A 106 -9.49 -4.03 17.40
CA GLU A 106 -9.45 -4.69 16.09
C GLU A 106 -8.16 -5.53 15.92
N MET A 107 -7.09 -5.15 16.64
CA MET A 107 -5.80 -5.85 16.62
C MET A 107 -5.69 -6.99 17.63
N GLY A 108 -6.71 -7.20 18.45
CA GLY A 108 -6.71 -8.23 19.49
C GLY A 108 -5.85 -7.91 20.72
N PHE A 109 -5.44 -6.65 20.90
CA PHE A 109 -4.74 -6.25 22.11
C PHE A 109 -5.66 -6.24 23.33
N PRO A 110 -5.16 -6.71 24.51
CA PRO A 110 -5.91 -6.57 25.76
C PRO A 110 -6.14 -5.09 26.10
N PRO A 111 -7.29 -4.72 26.70
CA PRO A 111 -7.60 -3.33 27.09
C PRO A 111 -6.55 -2.68 28.01
N VAL A 112 -5.78 -3.50 28.72
CA VAL A 112 -4.68 -3.02 29.59
C VAL A 112 -3.57 -2.31 28.83
N ILE A 113 -3.40 -2.58 27.53
CA ILE A 113 -2.40 -1.91 26.69
C ILE A 113 -2.67 -0.41 26.61
N GLU A 114 -3.91 0.00 26.36
CA GLU A 114 -4.29 1.41 26.31
C GLU A 114 -3.98 2.14 27.62
N SER A 115 -4.42 1.58 28.74
CA SER A 115 -4.35 2.25 30.06
C SER A 115 -2.96 2.20 30.71
N LYS A 116 -2.21 1.11 30.54
CA LYS A 116 -0.95 0.90 31.25
C LYS A 116 0.31 1.14 30.41
N LEU A 117 0.27 0.93 29.12
CA LEU A 117 1.44 1.11 28.26
C LEU A 117 1.43 2.47 27.55
N VAL A 118 0.29 2.92 27.08
CA VAL A 118 0.23 4.15 26.26
C VAL A 118 -0.07 5.40 27.10
N THR A 119 -0.65 5.24 28.29
CA THR A 119 -1.04 6.36 29.15
C THR A 119 0.07 6.94 30.05
N PRO A 120 1.11 6.21 30.50
CA PRO A 120 2.15 6.77 31.35
C PRO A 120 2.84 7.99 30.75
N LEU A 121 3.25 8.93 31.61
CA LEU A 121 3.90 10.20 31.19
C LEU A 121 5.36 10.01 30.76
N ASN A 122 5.99 8.93 31.15
CA ASN A 122 7.38 8.63 30.83
C ASN A 122 7.62 7.13 30.74
N GLY A 123 8.70 6.72 30.11
CA GLY A 123 9.09 5.33 29.95
C GLY A 123 9.59 5.02 28.55
N LEU A 124 9.89 3.76 28.30
CA LEU A 124 10.28 3.22 27.03
C LEU A 124 9.39 2.02 26.69
N ILE A 125 8.81 2.02 25.50
CA ILE A 125 8.07 0.90 24.93
C ILE A 125 8.86 0.33 23.77
N LEU A 126 9.19 -0.95 23.82
CA LEU A 126 9.85 -1.67 22.74
C LEU A 126 8.85 -2.61 22.05
N VAL A 127 8.69 -2.43 20.74
CA VAL A 127 7.87 -3.32 19.88
C VAL A 127 8.81 -4.13 19.01
N THR A 128 8.90 -5.43 19.28
CA THR A 128 9.86 -6.33 18.61
C THR A 128 9.12 -7.50 17.94
N GLY A 129 9.76 -8.09 16.93
CA GLY A 129 9.22 -9.24 16.22
C GLY A 129 9.75 -9.35 14.78
N PRO A 130 9.49 -10.45 14.07
CA PRO A 130 9.95 -10.64 12.69
C PRO A 130 9.24 -9.67 11.73
N THR A 131 9.74 -9.57 10.50
CA THR A 131 9.10 -8.80 9.43
C THR A 131 7.69 -9.34 9.17
N GLY A 132 6.71 -8.44 9.00
CA GLY A 132 5.32 -8.80 8.77
C GLY A 132 4.51 -9.14 10.03
N SER A 133 5.10 -9.07 11.24
CA SER A 133 4.39 -9.35 12.50
C SER A 133 3.48 -8.22 13.00
N GLY A 134 3.36 -7.12 12.27
CA GLY A 134 2.49 -6.00 12.64
C GLY A 134 3.14 -4.94 13.53
N LYS A 135 4.47 -4.92 13.70
CA LYS A 135 5.18 -3.93 14.54
C LYS A 135 4.82 -2.48 14.21
N SER A 136 4.98 -2.10 12.94
CA SER A 136 4.69 -0.73 12.48
C SER A 136 3.20 -0.39 12.61
N THR A 137 2.32 -1.35 12.37
CA THR A 137 0.88 -1.19 12.57
C THR A 137 0.54 -0.97 14.04
N SER A 138 1.18 -1.72 14.95
CA SER A 138 1.03 -1.55 16.40
C SER A 138 1.51 -0.18 16.88
N LEU A 139 2.67 0.27 16.39
CA LEU A 139 3.18 1.61 16.69
C LEU A 139 2.25 2.70 16.16
N ALA A 140 1.75 2.57 14.93
CA ALA A 140 0.80 3.52 14.36
C ALA A 140 -0.49 3.59 15.19
N ALA A 141 -1.02 2.45 15.65
CA ALA A 141 -2.20 2.41 16.52
C ALA A 141 -1.96 3.07 17.89
N MET A 142 -0.75 2.89 18.49
CA MET A 142 -0.37 3.57 19.72
C MET A 142 -0.28 5.10 19.54
N ILE A 143 0.34 5.54 18.45
CA ILE A 143 0.47 6.96 18.11
C ILE A 143 -0.92 7.57 17.86
N ASP A 144 -1.77 6.90 17.11
CA ASP A 144 -3.13 7.35 16.81
C ASP A 144 -3.98 7.45 18.09
N TYR A 145 -3.85 6.48 18.99
CA TYR A 145 -4.51 6.52 20.30
C TYR A 145 -4.03 7.74 21.12
N ILE A 146 -2.73 7.98 21.19
CA ILE A 146 -2.17 9.15 21.90
C ILE A 146 -2.67 10.45 21.27
N ASN A 147 -2.60 10.55 19.94
CA ASN A 147 -3.02 11.75 19.20
C ASN A 147 -4.52 12.06 19.36
N THR A 148 -5.33 11.03 19.52
CA THR A 148 -6.78 11.19 19.71
C THR A 148 -7.16 11.53 21.14
N ASN A 149 -6.40 11.06 22.16
CA ASN A 149 -6.79 11.13 23.57
C ASN A 149 -5.92 12.06 24.42
N LYS A 150 -4.87 12.65 23.87
CA LYS A 150 -3.94 13.50 24.61
C LYS A 150 -3.57 14.76 23.82
N ASP A 151 -3.57 15.90 24.52
CA ASP A 151 -3.02 17.14 24.00
C ASP A 151 -1.49 17.13 24.19
N CYS A 152 -0.75 16.57 23.24
CA CYS A 152 0.69 16.48 23.29
C CYS A 152 1.34 16.63 21.90
N ASN A 153 2.61 17.01 21.89
CA ASN A 153 3.39 17.05 20.64
C ASN A 153 4.02 15.67 20.40
N ILE A 154 3.76 15.08 19.25
CA ILE A 154 4.28 13.76 18.85
C ILE A 154 5.34 13.97 17.78
N ILE A 155 6.55 13.46 18.01
CA ILE A 155 7.64 13.49 17.03
C ILE A 155 7.98 12.05 16.66
N THR A 156 7.95 11.74 15.37
CA THR A 156 8.38 10.44 14.83
C THR A 156 9.72 10.59 14.11
N VAL A 157 10.56 9.57 14.23
CA VAL A 157 11.81 9.43 13.47
C VAL A 157 11.76 8.06 12.83
N GLU A 158 11.66 8.03 11.50
CA GLU A 158 11.43 6.81 10.73
C GLU A 158 12.51 6.66 9.66
N ASP A 159 12.82 5.40 9.35
CA ASP A 159 13.67 5.06 8.20
C ASP A 159 12.77 5.04 6.95
N PRO A 160 13.12 5.78 5.87
CA PRO A 160 12.27 5.95 4.70
C PRO A 160 12.07 4.66 3.88
#